data_c6671c5b7263a1de9943abef94f7efd2
#
_entry.id   c6671c5b7263a1de9943abef94f7efd2
#
_cell.length_a   1.000
_cell.length_b   1.000
_cell.length_c   1.000
_cell.angle_alpha   90.00
_cell.angle_beta   90.00
_cell.angle_gamma   90.00
#
_symmetry.space_group_name_H-M   'P 1'
#
loop_
_entity.id
_entity.type
_entity.pdbx_description
1 polymer ?
#
loop_
_entity_poly.entity_id
_entity_poly.type
_entity_poly.pdbx_seq_one_letter_code
_entity_poly.pdbx_strand_id
1 'polypeptide(L)'
;KKMEIREILDSGAIAVVTRDSEFEQTLNSLAQKPSLVITDSQAFEAIAKLTPKDIRLTSFSILMARYKGVLDTAAKGAKAIDSLCDGDTILISEGCTHHRQCDDIGTVKLPRLLRKYTGKSIKTETSSGRDFPSDLTKYKLVIHCGGCMLNEKEVDSRRQKAENAGRSEER
;
A
#
# COMPACT_ATOMS: atom_id res chain seq x y z
N LYS A 1 -8.92 10.74 -1.00
CA LYS A 1 -9.08 11.52 0.27
C LYS A 1 -10.38 12.32 0.32
N LYS A 2 -10.76 13.09 -0.72
CA LYS A 2 -12.03 13.85 -0.70
C LYS A 2 -13.26 12.94 -0.76
N MET A 3 -13.19 11.87 -1.51
CA MET A 3 -14.29 10.93 -1.70
C MET A 3 -14.59 10.17 -0.40
N GLU A 4 -13.56 9.70 0.28
CA GLU A 4 -13.68 8.96 1.54
C GLU A 4 -14.27 9.82 2.67
N ILE A 5 -13.89 11.10 2.75
CA ILE A 5 -14.48 12.04 3.74
C ILE A 5 -15.97 12.21 3.47
N ARG A 6 -16.36 12.34 2.20
CA ARG A 6 -17.76 12.46 1.83
C ARG A 6 -18.55 11.20 2.20
N GLU A 7 -18.04 10.03 1.93
CA GLU A 7 -18.67 8.76 2.30
C GLU A 7 -18.86 8.63 3.81
N ILE A 8 -17.89 9.08 4.62
CA ILE A 8 -18.02 9.11 6.09
C ILE A 8 -19.17 10.02 6.49
N LEU A 9 -19.27 11.23 5.93
CA LEU A 9 -20.34 12.18 6.24
C LEU A 9 -21.71 11.69 5.74
N ASP A 10 -21.76 11.11 4.55
CA ASP A 10 -23.00 10.53 3.97
C ASP A 10 -23.51 9.34 4.80
N SER A 11 -22.63 8.63 5.52
CA SER A 11 -23.02 7.59 6.48
C SER A 11 -23.51 8.13 7.84
N GLY A 12 -23.58 9.44 8.01
CA GLY A 12 -23.97 10.10 9.27
C GLY A 12 -22.89 10.11 10.36
N ALA A 13 -21.65 9.72 10.01
CA ALA A 13 -20.53 9.77 10.95
C ALA A 13 -19.84 11.14 10.94
N ILE A 14 -19.14 11.46 12.03
CA ILE A 14 -18.33 12.68 12.15
C ILE A 14 -16.93 12.41 11.62
N ALA A 15 -16.43 13.30 10.76
CA ALA A 15 -15.05 13.28 10.28
C ALA A 15 -14.27 14.47 10.87
N VAL A 16 -13.18 14.18 11.58
CA VAL A 16 -12.21 15.17 12.03
C VAL A 16 -10.97 15.02 11.18
N VAL A 17 -10.55 16.10 10.53
CA VAL A 17 -9.38 16.12 9.63
C VAL A 17 -8.30 16.98 10.23
N THR A 18 -7.12 16.43 10.40
CA THR A 18 -5.96 17.12 10.98
C THR A 18 -4.69 16.82 10.18
N ARG A 19 -3.64 17.58 10.39
CA ARG A 19 -2.30 17.28 9.91
C ARG A 19 -1.65 16.24 10.82
N ASP A 20 -0.69 15.50 10.29
CA ASP A 20 0.11 14.55 11.07
C ASP A 20 0.84 15.21 12.25
N SER A 21 1.36 16.44 12.05
CA SER A 21 2.02 17.24 13.10
C SER A 21 1.08 17.67 14.24
N GLU A 22 -0.23 17.70 14.00
CA GLU A 22 -1.25 18.17 14.96
C GLU A 22 -2.09 17.00 15.50
N PHE A 23 -1.77 15.75 15.07
CA PHE A 23 -2.59 14.57 15.36
C PHE A 23 -2.77 14.34 16.87
N GLU A 24 -1.69 14.32 17.62
CA GLU A 24 -1.73 14.04 19.06
C GLU A 24 -2.55 15.10 19.83
N GLN A 25 -2.33 16.38 19.52
CA GLN A 25 -3.09 17.46 20.12
C GLN A 25 -4.58 17.37 19.76
N THR A 26 -4.88 17.10 18.48
CA THR A 26 -6.26 16.93 18.03
C THR A 26 -6.92 15.76 18.74
N LEU A 27 -6.26 14.61 18.82
CA LEU A 27 -6.80 13.42 19.48
C LEU A 27 -7.12 13.68 20.95
N ASN A 28 -6.24 14.39 21.65
CA ASN A 28 -6.41 14.74 23.06
C ASN A 28 -7.51 15.81 23.29
N SER A 29 -7.86 16.60 22.28
CA SER A 29 -8.91 17.62 22.36
C SER A 29 -10.32 17.09 22.10
N LEU A 30 -10.46 15.84 21.61
CA LEU A 30 -11.76 15.25 21.33
C LEU A 30 -12.47 14.86 22.65
N ALA A 31 -13.74 15.24 22.77
CA ALA A 31 -14.57 14.84 23.90
C ALA A 31 -14.83 13.32 23.97
N GLN A 32 -14.76 12.65 22.82
CA GLN A 32 -14.92 11.20 22.70
C GLN A 32 -13.82 10.63 21.81
N LYS A 33 -13.35 9.43 22.15
CA LYS A 33 -12.36 8.72 21.32
C LYS A 33 -12.94 8.39 19.94
N PRO A 34 -12.17 8.58 18.86
CA PRO A 34 -12.63 8.18 17.54
C PRO A 34 -12.71 6.65 17.44
N SER A 35 -13.66 6.16 16.68
CA SER A 35 -13.81 4.72 16.40
C SER A 35 -12.73 4.20 15.47
N LEU A 36 -12.17 5.08 14.64
CA LEU A 36 -11.19 4.74 13.62
C LEU A 36 -10.30 5.95 13.31
N VAL A 37 -9.02 5.71 13.20
CA VAL A 37 -8.04 6.64 12.64
C VAL A 37 -7.66 6.17 11.24
N ILE A 38 -7.65 7.09 10.27
CA ILE A 38 -7.26 6.83 8.89
C ILE A 38 -6.11 7.75 8.54
N THR A 39 -4.99 7.21 8.12
CA THR A 39 -3.80 7.98 7.73
C THR A 39 -3.31 7.59 6.33
N ASP A 40 -2.36 8.34 5.79
CA ASP A 40 -1.66 7.89 4.59
C ASP A 40 -0.49 6.96 4.92
N SER A 41 0.02 6.30 3.89
CA SER A 41 1.08 5.30 4.06
C SER A 41 2.41 5.92 4.51
N GLN A 42 2.64 7.21 4.23
CA GLN A 42 3.89 7.88 4.60
C GLN A 42 3.93 8.22 6.08
N ALA A 43 2.79 8.66 6.64
CA ALA A 43 2.68 9.00 8.05
C ALA A 43 2.32 7.79 8.94
N PHE A 44 2.05 6.61 8.35
CA PHE A 44 1.49 5.46 9.09
C PHE A 44 2.31 5.08 10.32
N GLU A 45 3.62 4.95 10.20
CA GLU A 45 4.48 4.56 11.32
C GLU A 45 4.46 5.59 12.46
N ALA A 46 4.50 6.87 12.13
CA ALA A 46 4.46 7.94 13.12
C ALA A 46 3.10 7.99 13.84
N ILE A 47 2.01 7.93 13.08
CA ILE A 47 0.65 7.94 13.62
C ILE A 47 0.36 6.67 14.44
N ALA A 48 0.88 5.50 14.03
CA ALA A 48 0.72 4.26 14.78
C ALA A 48 1.36 4.32 16.18
N LYS A 49 2.48 5.01 16.32
CA LYS A 49 3.13 5.22 17.64
C LYS A 49 2.32 6.13 18.57
N LEU A 50 1.57 7.06 18.00
CA LEU A 50 0.76 8.04 18.73
C LEU A 50 -0.67 7.58 18.97
N THR A 51 -1.14 6.58 18.21
CA THR A 51 -2.52 6.07 18.32
C THR A 51 -2.62 5.08 19.48
N PRO A 52 -3.52 5.31 20.46
CA PRO A 52 -3.80 4.35 21.52
C PRO A 52 -4.24 2.99 20.99
N LYS A 53 -3.84 1.90 21.66
CA LYS A 53 -4.12 0.52 21.22
C LYS A 53 -5.61 0.16 21.14
N ASP A 54 -6.44 0.87 21.86
CA ASP A 54 -7.90 0.70 21.87
C ASP A 54 -8.60 1.45 20.72
N ILE A 55 -7.86 2.23 19.93
CA ILE A 55 -8.36 2.90 18.73
C ILE A 55 -7.87 2.15 17.48
N ARG A 56 -8.80 1.79 16.61
CA ARG A 56 -8.46 1.15 15.34
C ARG A 56 -7.74 2.11 14.41
N LEU A 57 -6.67 1.64 13.79
CA LEU A 57 -5.88 2.40 12.82
C LEU A 57 -5.89 1.69 11.47
N THR A 58 -6.04 2.44 10.39
CA THR A 58 -5.92 1.96 9.02
C THR A 58 -5.30 3.04 8.12
N SER A 59 -5.04 2.71 6.88
CA SER A 59 -4.56 3.66 5.87
C SER A 59 -5.53 3.78 4.70
N PHE A 60 -5.45 4.91 3.99
CA PHE A 60 -6.20 5.08 2.74
C PHE A 60 -5.87 3.98 1.72
N SER A 61 -4.62 3.51 1.67
CA SER A 61 -4.22 2.42 0.77
C SER A 61 -4.95 1.12 1.10
N ILE A 62 -5.08 0.76 2.37
CA ILE A 62 -5.82 -0.43 2.82
C ILE A 62 -7.31 -0.29 2.50
N LEU A 63 -7.90 0.87 2.76
CA LEU A 63 -9.31 1.12 2.42
C LEU A 63 -9.55 1.00 0.91
N MET A 64 -8.67 1.57 0.09
CA MET A 64 -8.77 1.46 -1.36
C MET A 64 -8.56 0.04 -1.87
N ALA A 65 -7.64 -0.72 -1.29
CA ALA A 65 -7.46 -2.13 -1.61
C ALA A 65 -8.72 -2.94 -1.29
N ARG A 66 -9.37 -2.65 -0.16
CA ARG A 66 -10.65 -3.27 0.22
C ARG A 66 -11.77 -2.88 -0.76
N TYR A 67 -11.91 -1.61 -1.08
CA TYR A 67 -12.91 -1.12 -2.04
C TYR A 67 -12.77 -1.78 -3.42
N LYS A 68 -11.54 -1.98 -3.88
CA LYS A 68 -11.23 -2.64 -5.15
C LYS A 68 -11.25 -4.17 -5.07
N GLY A 69 -11.62 -4.76 -3.92
CA GLY A 69 -11.71 -6.22 -3.75
C GLY A 69 -10.40 -6.98 -3.79
N VAL A 70 -9.25 -6.28 -3.65
CA VAL A 70 -7.92 -6.90 -3.76
C VAL A 70 -7.18 -7.02 -2.42
N LEU A 71 -7.84 -6.68 -1.31
CA LEU A 71 -7.20 -6.70 0.01
C LEU A 71 -6.72 -8.10 0.42
N ASP A 72 -7.51 -9.14 0.16
CA ASP A 72 -7.14 -10.51 0.52
C ASP A 72 -5.94 -11.01 -0.28
N THR A 73 -5.89 -10.67 -1.57
CA THR A 73 -4.75 -10.97 -2.43
C THR A 73 -3.49 -10.24 -1.95
N ALA A 74 -3.62 -8.95 -1.61
CA ALA A 74 -2.52 -8.16 -1.05
C ALA A 74 -2.03 -8.74 0.30
N ALA A 75 -2.95 -9.17 1.17
CA ALA A 75 -2.58 -9.78 2.45
C ALA A 75 -1.85 -11.13 2.28
N LYS A 76 -2.24 -11.92 1.29
CA LYS A 76 -1.52 -13.16 0.92
C LYS A 76 -0.14 -12.86 0.34
N GLY A 77 -0.06 -11.87 -0.54
CA GLY A 77 1.20 -11.40 -1.13
C GLY A 77 2.16 -10.87 -0.07
N ALA A 78 1.67 -10.12 0.92
CA ALA A 78 2.48 -9.63 2.04
C ALA A 78 3.16 -10.78 2.82
N LYS A 79 2.46 -11.89 3.04
CA LYS A 79 3.04 -13.09 3.67
C LYS A 79 4.13 -13.75 2.81
N ALA A 80 4.06 -13.60 1.49
CA ALA A 80 5.08 -14.13 0.59
C ALA A 80 6.44 -13.40 0.73
N ILE A 81 6.47 -12.19 1.28
CA ILE A 81 7.71 -11.47 1.58
C ILE A 81 8.59 -12.26 2.55
N ASP A 82 7.98 -12.94 3.53
CA ASP A 82 8.70 -13.74 4.53
C ASP A 82 9.41 -14.96 3.90
N SER A 83 8.91 -15.44 2.76
CA SER A 83 9.47 -16.56 2.01
C SER A 83 10.57 -16.20 1.01
N LEU A 84 10.87 -14.92 0.82
CA LEU A 84 11.94 -14.46 -0.07
C LEU A 84 13.31 -14.94 0.41
N CYS A 85 14.18 -15.26 -0.53
CA CYS A 85 15.57 -15.70 -0.28
C CYS A 85 16.58 -14.74 -0.90
N ASP A 86 17.85 -14.86 -0.49
CA ASP A 86 18.93 -14.11 -1.11
C ASP A 86 19.03 -14.42 -2.61
N GLY A 87 19.15 -13.38 -3.41
CA GLY A 87 19.22 -13.48 -4.87
C GLY A 87 17.86 -13.49 -5.57
N ASP A 88 16.75 -13.63 -4.85
CA ASP A 88 15.42 -13.52 -5.44
C ASP A 88 15.21 -12.18 -6.14
N THR A 89 14.49 -12.21 -7.26
CA THR A 89 14.11 -11.01 -8.01
C THR A 89 12.63 -10.73 -7.81
N ILE A 90 12.30 -9.49 -7.48
CA ILE A 90 10.93 -9.01 -7.37
C ILE A 90 10.66 -7.92 -8.40
N LEU A 91 9.41 -7.87 -8.88
CA LEU A 91 8.92 -6.81 -9.74
C LEU A 91 8.14 -5.79 -8.91
N ILE A 92 8.52 -4.52 -9.00
CA ILE A 92 7.72 -3.40 -8.47
C ILE A 92 7.03 -2.73 -9.66
N SER A 93 5.71 -2.91 -9.73
CA SER A 93 4.90 -2.39 -10.82
C SER A 93 4.22 -1.09 -10.43
N GLU A 94 4.66 0.01 -11.04
CA GLU A 94 4.08 1.33 -10.87
C GLU A 94 2.91 1.51 -11.85
N GLY A 95 1.74 1.87 -11.33
CA GLY A 95 0.55 2.13 -12.15
C GLY A 95 0.52 3.50 -12.81
N CYS A 96 1.50 4.35 -12.55
CA CYS A 96 1.54 5.73 -13.01
C CYS A 96 2.92 6.12 -13.54
N THR A 97 2.92 7.13 -14.41
CA THR A 97 4.12 7.76 -14.96
C THR A 97 4.37 9.14 -14.33
N HIS A 98 4.02 9.31 -13.06
CA HIS A 98 4.23 10.58 -12.36
C HIS A 98 5.71 10.97 -12.32
N HIS A 99 5.97 12.27 -12.27
CA HIS A 99 7.32 12.78 -12.05
C HIS A 99 7.93 12.12 -10.81
N ARG A 100 8.98 11.35 -11.03
CA ARG A 100 9.76 10.72 -9.96
C ARG A 100 10.40 11.81 -9.11
N GLN A 101 9.98 11.90 -7.86
CA GLN A 101 10.66 12.73 -6.87
C GLN A 101 11.86 11.96 -6.29
N CYS A 102 12.82 12.66 -5.71
CA CYS A 102 14.05 12.09 -5.16
C CYS A 102 13.85 10.95 -4.14
N ASP A 103 12.63 10.81 -3.58
CA ASP A 103 12.26 9.79 -2.60
C ASP A 103 11.01 9.00 -3.07
N ASP A 104 11.02 8.59 -4.33
CA ASP A 104 9.92 7.84 -4.91
C ASP A 104 9.64 6.53 -4.16
N ILE A 105 8.34 6.24 -3.98
CA ILE A 105 7.89 5.09 -3.17
C ILE A 105 8.31 3.77 -3.83
N GLY A 106 8.07 3.63 -5.13
CA GLY A 106 8.28 2.37 -5.84
C GLY A 106 9.76 2.06 -6.08
N THR A 107 10.54 3.06 -6.50
CA THR A 107 11.93 2.84 -6.93
C THR A 107 12.96 2.97 -5.81
N VAL A 108 12.63 3.69 -4.73
CA VAL A 108 13.58 3.99 -3.64
C VAL A 108 13.11 3.43 -2.30
N LYS A 109 11.91 3.87 -1.84
CA LYS A 109 11.47 3.53 -0.47
C LYS A 109 11.13 2.05 -0.31
N LEU A 110 10.39 1.48 -1.26
CA LEU A 110 9.96 0.10 -1.19
C LEU A 110 11.12 -0.90 -1.23
N PRO A 111 12.08 -0.80 -2.17
CA PRO A 111 13.28 -1.65 -2.17
C PRO A 111 14.08 -1.56 -0.86
N ARG A 112 14.21 -0.35 -0.31
CA ARG A 112 14.92 -0.13 0.95
C ARG A 112 14.20 -0.78 2.13
N LEU A 113 12.87 -0.63 2.20
CA LEU A 113 12.04 -1.23 3.25
C LEU A 113 12.07 -2.75 3.20
N LEU A 114 11.96 -3.34 1.99
CA LEU A 114 12.02 -4.78 1.79
C LEU A 114 13.36 -5.37 2.25
N ARG A 115 14.48 -4.75 1.87
CA ARG A 115 15.80 -5.18 2.32
C ARG A 115 15.95 -5.05 3.83
N LYS A 116 15.46 -3.95 4.42
CA LYS A 116 15.49 -3.74 5.88
C LYS A 116 14.63 -4.78 6.62
N TYR A 117 13.45 -5.09 6.09
CA TYR A 117 12.51 -6.03 6.71
C TYR A 117 13.01 -7.47 6.61
N THR A 118 13.42 -7.89 5.44
CA THR A 118 13.84 -9.28 5.19
C THR A 118 15.27 -9.58 5.66
N GLY A 119 16.12 -8.56 5.76
CA GLY A 119 17.57 -8.73 6.00
C GLY A 119 18.31 -9.40 4.84
N LYS A 120 17.67 -9.55 3.66
CA LYS A 120 18.17 -10.34 2.53
C LYS A 120 18.58 -9.46 1.36
N SER A 121 19.48 -9.99 0.52
CA SER A 121 19.94 -9.36 -0.72
C SER A 121 18.95 -9.65 -1.85
N ILE A 122 17.90 -8.83 -1.97
CA ILE A 122 16.84 -8.97 -2.96
C ILE A 122 17.10 -8.04 -4.14
N LYS A 123 16.97 -8.58 -5.36
CA LYS A 123 17.01 -7.81 -6.60
C LYS A 123 15.63 -7.21 -6.89
N THR A 124 15.59 -5.95 -7.26
CA THR A 124 14.35 -5.25 -7.60
C THR A 124 14.39 -4.75 -9.03
N GLU A 125 13.38 -5.08 -9.80
CA GLU A 125 13.12 -4.50 -11.11
C GLU A 125 11.82 -3.68 -11.05
N THR A 126 11.73 -2.64 -11.85
CA THR A 126 10.56 -1.75 -11.88
C THR A 126 9.92 -1.75 -13.27
N SER A 127 8.60 -1.73 -13.31
CA SER A 127 7.84 -1.44 -14.52
C SER A 127 6.90 -0.26 -14.27
N SER A 128 6.68 0.59 -15.27
CA SER A 128 5.83 1.77 -15.12
C SER A 128 4.78 1.87 -16.23
N GLY A 129 3.62 2.42 -15.88
CA GLY A 129 2.55 2.64 -16.84
C GLY A 129 2.08 1.35 -17.51
N ARG A 130 2.21 1.25 -18.84
CA ARG A 130 1.79 0.10 -19.64
C ARG A 130 2.85 -1.00 -19.80
N ASP A 131 4.07 -0.75 -19.33
CA ASP A 131 5.21 -1.66 -19.51
C ASP A 131 5.19 -2.80 -18.48
N PHE A 132 4.05 -3.46 -18.34
CA PHE A 132 3.96 -4.65 -17.49
C PHE A 132 4.49 -5.88 -18.25
N PRO A 133 5.51 -6.59 -17.73
CA PRO A 133 6.12 -7.71 -18.42
C PRO A 133 5.11 -8.80 -18.76
N SER A 134 5.25 -9.40 -19.94
CA SER A 134 4.46 -10.57 -20.34
C SER A 134 4.97 -11.86 -19.68
N ASP A 135 6.27 -11.97 -19.44
CA ASP A 135 6.89 -13.08 -18.74
C ASP A 135 7.25 -12.68 -17.31
N LEU A 136 6.61 -13.33 -16.34
CA LEU A 136 6.80 -13.13 -14.91
C LEU A 136 7.59 -14.25 -14.25
N THR A 137 8.08 -15.24 -15.00
CA THR A 137 8.69 -16.46 -14.45
C THR A 137 9.95 -16.19 -13.63
N LYS A 138 10.71 -15.14 -13.94
CA LYS A 138 11.91 -14.75 -13.21
C LYS A 138 11.64 -14.05 -11.88
N TYR A 139 10.41 -13.54 -11.65
CA TYR A 139 10.08 -12.84 -10.43
C TYR A 139 9.49 -13.76 -9.38
N LYS A 140 9.94 -13.65 -8.16
CA LYS A 140 9.38 -14.39 -7.02
C LYS A 140 8.11 -13.75 -6.48
N LEU A 141 8.02 -12.42 -6.56
CA LEU A 141 6.91 -11.62 -6.07
C LEU A 141 6.69 -10.43 -7.00
N VAL A 142 5.44 -10.04 -7.17
CA VAL A 142 5.04 -8.81 -7.88
C VAL A 142 4.39 -7.86 -6.87
N ILE A 143 4.93 -6.66 -6.74
CA ILE A 143 4.39 -5.62 -5.85
C ILE A 143 3.83 -4.48 -6.69
N HIS A 144 2.56 -4.16 -6.50
CA HIS A 144 1.93 -3.01 -7.14
C HIS A 144 2.03 -1.77 -6.27
N CYS A 145 2.68 -0.72 -6.76
CA CYS A 145 2.71 0.58 -6.11
C CYS A 145 1.35 1.26 -6.22
N GLY A 146 0.52 1.12 -5.20
CA GLY A 146 -0.76 1.81 -5.04
C GLY A 146 -1.80 1.66 -6.16
N GLY A 147 -1.40 1.42 -7.41
CA GLY A 147 -2.27 1.25 -8.59
C GLY A 147 -3.32 2.34 -8.76
N CYS A 148 -3.05 3.58 -8.27
CA CYS A 148 -4.02 4.66 -8.20
C CYS A 148 -4.54 5.12 -9.58
N MET A 149 -3.75 4.94 -10.63
CA MET A 149 -4.09 5.29 -12.01
C MET A 149 -4.55 4.10 -12.86
N LEU A 150 -4.51 2.89 -12.31
CA LEU A 150 -5.00 1.70 -12.99
C LEU A 150 -6.50 1.54 -12.75
N ASN A 151 -7.25 1.20 -13.80
CA ASN A 151 -8.62 0.77 -13.64
C ASN A 151 -8.70 -0.68 -13.11
N GLU A 152 -9.87 -1.08 -12.64
CA GLU A 152 -10.09 -2.42 -12.06
C GLU A 152 -9.73 -3.54 -13.04
N LYS A 153 -10.09 -3.41 -14.31
CA LYS A 153 -9.78 -4.41 -15.35
C LYS A 153 -8.29 -4.62 -15.55
N GLU A 154 -7.51 -3.54 -15.54
CA GLU A 154 -6.07 -3.61 -15.68
C GLU A 154 -5.42 -4.26 -14.43
N VAL A 155 -5.91 -3.92 -13.24
CA VAL A 155 -5.48 -4.55 -11.99
C VAL A 155 -5.76 -6.05 -12.02
N ASP A 156 -6.98 -6.45 -12.39
CA ASP A 156 -7.35 -7.86 -12.48
C ASP A 156 -6.54 -8.60 -13.55
N SER A 157 -6.30 -7.98 -14.69
CA SER A 157 -5.46 -8.57 -15.74
C SER A 157 -4.04 -8.85 -15.26
N ARG A 158 -3.42 -7.92 -14.53
CA ARG A 158 -2.08 -8.10 -13.96
C ARG A 158 -2.06 -9.17 -12.88
N ARG A 159 -3.09 -9.15 -12.00
CA ARG A 159 -3.26 -10.19 -10.97
C ARG A 159 -3.36 -11.57 -11.59
N GLN A 160 -4.23 -11.77 -12.59
CA GLN A 160 -4.37 -13.06 -13.28
C GLN A 160 -3.06 -13.50 -13.93
N LYS A 161 -2.29 -12.59 -14.54
CA LYS A 161 -0.98 -12.92 -15.10
C LYS A 161 0.00 -13.39 -14.03
N ALA A 162 0.03 -12.75 -12.87
CA ALA A 162 0.90 -13.13 -11.76
C ALA A 162 0.48 -14.49 -11.17
N GLU A 163 -0.81 -14.71 -10.94
CA GLU A 163 -1.36 -15.98 -10.46
C GLU A 163 -1.09 -17.12 -11.45
N ASN A 164 -1.33 -16.92 -12.75
CA ASN A 164 -1.08 -17.93 -13.80
C ASN A 164 0.42 -18.26 -13.91
N ALA A 165 1.31 -17.33 -13.60
CA ALA A 165 2.75 -17.58 -13.52
C ALA A 165 3.15 -18.26 -12.20
N GLY A 166 2.20 -18.60 -11.31
CA GLY A 166 2.47 -19.19 -10.00
C GLY A 166 3.20 -18.21 -9.05
N ARG A 167 2.98 -16.91 -9.20
CA ARG A 167 3.63 -15.86 -8.40
C ARG A 167 2.67 -15.26 -7.40
N SER A 168 3.18 -14.96 -6.21
CA SER A 168 2.46 -14.17 -5.23
C SER A 168 2.45 -12.70 -5.66
N GLU A 169 1.31 -12.04 -5.51
CA GLU A 169 1.13 -10.63 -5.80
C GLU A 169 0.86 -9.86 -4.51
N GLU A 170 1.51 -8.71 -4.35
CA GLU A 170 1.27 -7.76 -3.27
C GLU A 170 0.97 -6.37 -3.86
N ARG A 171 0.15 -5.61 -3.13
CA ARG A 171 -0.28 -4.27 -3.52
C ARG A 171 -0.06 -3.24 -2.41
#